data_68b111be60311ccd9bbe2361252ec8cf
#
_entry.id   68b111be60311ccd9bbe2361252ec8cf
#
_cell.length_a   1.000
_cell.length_b   1.000
_cell.length_c   1.000
_cell.angle_alpha   90.00
_cell.angle_beta   90.00
_cell.angle_gamma   90.00
#
_symmetry.space_group_name_H-M   'P 1'
#
loop_
_entity.id
_entity.type
_entity.pdbx_description
1 polymer ?
#
loop_
_entity_poly.entity_id
_entity_poly.type
_entity_poly.pdbx_seq_one_letter_code
_entity_poly.pdbx_strand_id
1 'polypeptide(L)'
;MIEIKNVSKSFDGFAALRDVSLTVPTGSVYGLVGPNGAGKSTLIRCLTGIYRPDGGTLKADGQEVWENEALKSRIAAIPDDWFYFAQANIRDMMHFYKGFYPRFSMERYEKLKEVFNIDEKRAIRRLSKGMQKQVAFWLTMCCMPDYLVLDEPVDGLDPVMRRQVWSLMMSDVSERGTTVLVSSHNLRELEDVCDHVGILEHGNVLLERSLAQLQDNMVKLQVVFPDGTTEVPAELPVLHASRIGRIHTLIMRMNADEATALLQKYSPLLVDAVPLTLEEIFIYELGGTDYAVKDIVL
;
A
#
# COMPACT_ATOMS: atom_id res chain seq x y z
N MET A 1 -3.85 -6.37 -15.00
CA MET A 1 -4.60 -5.22 -14.47
C MET A 1 -5.78 -5.71 -13.63
N ILE A 2 -5.99 -5.13 -12.45
CA ILE A 2 -7.21 -5.38 -11.65
C ILE A 2 -8.15 -4.20 -11.83
N GLU A 3 -9.41 -4.46 -12.15
CA GLU A 3 -10.47 -3.45 -12.28
C GLU A 3 -11.57 -3.73 -11.26
N ILE A 4 -11.86 -2.75 -10.43
CA ILE A 4 -12.94 -2.75 -9.45
C ILE A 4 -13.90 -1.64 -9.86
N LYS A 5 -15.16 -1.98 -10.16
CA LYS A 5 -16.14 -1.02 -10.67
C LYS A 5 -17.44 -1.10 -9.87
N ASN A 6 -17.78 0.00 -9.21
CA ASN A 6 -19.01 0.21 -8.44
C ASN A 6 -19.31 -0.93 -7.44
N VAL A 7 -18.26 -1.46 -6.79
CA VAL A 7 -18.38 -2.59 -5.88
C VAL A 7 -19.00 -2.14 -4.57
N SER A 8 -20.08 -2.82 -4.22
CA SER A 8 -20.81 -2.61 -2.97
C SER A 8 -20.92 -3.91 -2.19
N LYS A 9 -20.81 -3.83 -0.86
CA LYS A 9 -20.96 -4.97 0.05
C LYS A 9 -21.54 -4.54 1.38
N SER A 10 -22.57 -5.26 1.83
CA SER A 10 -23.22 -5.02 3.12
C SER A 10 -23.26 -6.28 3.96
N PHE A 11 -23.27 -6.12 5.28
CA PHE A 11 -23.42 -7.19 6.27
C PHE A 11 -24.47 -6.71 7.30
N ASP A 12 -25.54 -7.45 7.44
CA ASP A 12 -26.61 -7.17 8.42
C ASP A 12 -27.08 -5.70 8.44
N GLY A 13 -27.21 -5.10 7.25
CA GLY A 13 -27.61 -3.69 7.09
C GLY A 13 -26.47 -2.67 7.19
N PHE A 14 -25.27 -3.08 7.58
CA PHE A 14 -24.10 -2.22 7.57
C PHE A 14 -23.41 -2.27 6.20
N ALA A 15 -23.33 -1.14 5.50
CA ALA A 15 -22.64 -1.04 4.22
C ALA A 15 -21.12 -0.89 4.44
N ALA A 16 -20.41 -1.98 4.23
CA ALA A 16 -18.94 -2.03 4.36
C ALA A 16 -18.20 -1.47 3.13
N LEU A 17 -18.81 -1.58 1.94
CA LEU A 17 -18.34 -0.97 0.69
C LEU A 17 -19.50 -0.29 -0.01
N ARG A 18 -19.26 0.90 -0.59
CA ARG A 18 -20.27 1.75 -1.24
C ARG A 18 -19.71 2.24 -2.57
N ASP A 19 -20.13 1.61 -3.67
CA ASP A 19 -19.75 1.96 -5.05
C ASP A 19 -18.25 2.16 -5.26
N VAL A 20 -17.44 1.32 -4.61
CA VAL A 20 -15.99 1.37 -4.68
C VAL A 20 -15.52 1.10 -6.10
N SER A 21 -14.79 2.07 -6.67
CA SER A 21 -14.16 1.94 -7.99
C SER A 21 -12.70 2.31 -7.88
N LEU A 22 -11.80 1.42 -8.32
CA LEU A 22 -10.37 1.65 -8.40
C LEU A 22 -9.72 0.72 -9.43
N THR A 23 -8.54 1.09 -9.90
CA THR A 23 -7.80 0.33 -10.91
C THR A 23 -6.36 0.10 -10.45
N VAL A 24 -5.95 -1.17 -10.37
CA VAL A 24 -4.56 -1.55 -10.11
C VAL A 24 -3.86 -1.84 -11.43
N PRO A 25 -2.91 -1.00 -11.88
CA PRO A 25 -2.18 -1.23 -13.12
C PRO A 25 -1.38 -2.53 -13.09
N THR A 26 -1.18 -3.14 -14.24
CA THR A 26 -0.36 -4.36 -14.35
C THR A 26 1.10 -4.05 -14.00
N GLY A 27 1.72 -4.93 -13.18
CA GLY A 27 3.12 -4.79 -12.80
C GLY A 27 3.41 -3.61 -11.87
N SER A 28 2.40 -3.10 -11.17
CA SER A 28 2.53 -2.03 -10.19
C SER A 28 2.29 -2.53 -8.77
N VAL A 29 2.71 -1.73 -7.80
CA VAL A 29 2.37 -1.87 -6.39
C VAL A 29 1.34 -0.81 -6.02
N TYR A 30 0.14 -1.25 -5.72
CA TYR A 30 -0.98 -0.38 -5.34
C TYR A 30 -1.22 -0.44 -3.84
N GLY A 31 -1.08 0.69 -3.16
CA GLY A 31 -1.38 0.86 -1.74
C GLY A 31 -2.85 1.20 -1.51
N LEU A 32 -3.58 0.34 -0.81
CA LEU A 32 -4.94 0.59 -0.34
C LEU A 32 -4.89 1.06 1.11
N VAL A 33 -5.05 2.34 1.33
CA VAL A 33 -4.87 2.97 2.64
C VAL A 33 -6.22 3.35 3.26
N GLY A 34 -6.28 3.33 4.58
CA GLY A 34 -7.46 3.79 5.31
C GLY A 34 -7.47 3.31 6.76
N PRO A 35 -8.25 3.96 7.64
CA PRO A 35 -8.35 3.58 9.03
C PRO A 35 -8.95 2.17 9.19
N ASN A 36 -8.88 1.66 10.43
CA ASN A 36 -9.55 0.40 10.76
C ASN A 36 -11.07 0.55 10.56
N GLY A 37 -11.69 -0.44 9.91
CA GLY A 37 -13.11 -0.40 9.56
C GLY A 37 -13.42 0.37 8.26
N ALA A 38 -12.43 0.90 7.54
CA ALA A 38 -12.66 1.60 6.26
C ALA A 38 -13.22 0.72 5.14
N GLY A 39 -13.10 -0.62 5.26
CA GLY A 39 -13.56 -1.58 4.24
C GLY A 39 -12.43 -2.30 3.49
N LYS A 40 -11.14 -2.02 3.78
CA LYS A 40 -9.97 -2.60 3.09
C LYS A 40 -10.02 -4.12 3.01
N SER A 41 -10.09 -4.81 4.15
CA SER A 41 -10.16 -6.27 4.21
C SER A 41 -11.42 -6.84 3.54
N THR A 42 -12.54 -6.10 3.57
CA THR A 42 -13.76 -6.48 2.86
C THR A 42 -13.54 -6.46 1.35
N LEU A 43 -12.91 -5.41 0.82
CA LEU A 43 -12.59 -5.30 -0.59
C LEU A 43 -11.61 -6.40 -1.02
N ILE A 44 -10.58 -6.66 -0.23
CA ILE A 44 -9.62 -7.74 -0.46
C ILE A 44 -10.31 -9.11 -0.48
N ARG A 45 -11.24 -9.38 0.45
CA ARG A 45 -12.00 -10.63 0.46
C ARG A 45 -12.96 -10.76 -0.72
N CYS A 46 -13.50 -9.65 -1.23
CA CYS A 46 -14.24 -9.67 -2.49
C CYS A 46 -13.30 -9.95 -3.68
N LEU A 47 -12.14 -9.32 -3.74
CA LEU A 47 -11.16 -9.51 -4.82
C LEU A 47 -10.57 -10.93 -4.83
N THR A 48 -10.41 -11.56 -3.68
CA THR A 48 -9.94 -12.95 -3.57
C THR A 48 -11.05 -13.98 -3.74
N GLY A 49 -12.31 -13.51 -3.93
CA GLY A 49 -13.48 -14.36 -4.13
C GLY A 49 -13.90 -15.12 -2.88
N ILE A 50 -13.57 -14.60 -1.68
CA ILE A 50 -14.09 -15.09 -0.39
C ILE A 50 -15.51 -14.56 -0.18
N TYR A 51 -15.73 -13.27 -0.50
CA TYR A 51 -17.06 -12.68 -0.47
C TYR A 51 -17.54 -12.38 -1.89
N ARG A 52 -18.80 -12.68 -2.14
CA ARG A 52 -19.48 -12.18 -3.33
C ARG A 52 -19.89 -10.73 -3.09
N PRO A 53 -19.56 -9.78 -3.98
CA PRO A 53 -20.09 -8.43 -3.89
C PRO A 53 -21.60 -8.43 -4.07
N ASP A 54 -22.29 -7.45 -3.47
CA ASP A 54 -23.74 -7.28 -3.63
C ASP A 54 -24.08 -6.50 -4.91
N GLY A 55 -23.11 -5.71 -5.41
CA GLY A 55 -23.19 -4.98 -6.66
C GLY A 55 -21.81 -4.68 -7.25
N GLY A 56 -21.77 -4.25 -8.49
CA GLY A 56 -20.55 -3.94 -9.21
C GLY A 56 -19.80 -5.17 -9.75
N THR A 57 -18.57 -4.97 -10.22
CA THR A 57 -17.73 -6.03 -10.81
C THR A 57 -16.29 -5.94 -10.34
N LEU A 58 -15.68 -7.12 -10.16
CA LEU A 58 -14.25 -7.30 -9.86
C LEU A 58 -13.63 -8.15 -10.96
N LYS A 59 -12.68 -7.59 -11.69
CA LYS A 59 -12.02 -8.27 -12.81
C LYS A 59 -10.51 -8.22 -12.67
N ALA A 60 -9.86 -9.29 -13.13
CA ALA A 60 -8.43 -9.30 -13.39
C ALA A 60 -8.21 -9.77 -14.83
N ASP A 61 -7.40 -9.03 -15.60
CA ASP A 61 -7.23 -9.22 -17.06
C ASP A 61 -8.56 -9.30 -17.83
N GLY A 62 -9.54 -8.45 -17.44
CA GLY A 62 -10.86 -8.40 -18.07
C GLY A 62 -11.80 -9.55 -17.70
N GLN A 63 -11.37 -10.55 -16.92
CA GLN A 63 -12.16 -11.69 -16.47
C GLN A 63 -12.69 -11.48 -15.06
N GLU A 64 -13.94 -11.86 -14.80
CA GLU A 64 -14.49 -11.81 -13.45
C GLU A 64 -13.78 -12.79 -12.52
N VAL A 65 -13.52 -12.34 -11.28
CA VAL A 65 -12.83 -13.15 -10.27
C VAL A 65 -13.77 -14.16 -9.61
N TRP A 66 -15.07 -13.80 -9.47
CA TRP A 66 -16.03 -14.66 -8.78
C TRP A 66 -16.20 -16.01 -9.50
N GLU A 67 -16.01 -17.10 -8.76
CA GLU A 67 -16.10 -18.50 -9.25
C GLU A 67 -15.22 -18.83 -10.47
N ASN A 68 -14.13 -18.08 -10.67
CA ASN A 68 -13.17 -18.34 -11.74
C ASN A 68 -11.92 -19.02 -11.18
N GLU A 69 -11.91 -20.36 -11.16
CA GLU A 69 -10.81 -21.14 -10.61
C GLU A 69 -9.48 -20.91 -11.36
N ALA A 70 -9.54 -20.81 -12.68
CA ALA A 70 -8.35 -20.57 -13.50
C ALA A 70 -7.69 -19.22 -13.16
N LEU A 71 -8.50 -18.18 -12.95
CA LEU A 71 -7.99 -16.88 -12.53
C LEU A 71 -7.52 -16.89 -11.07
N LYS A 72 -8.28 -17.54 -10.17
CA LYS A 72 -7.91 -17.66 -8.74
C LYS A 72 -6.59 -18.39 -8.55
N SER A 73 -6.24 -19.36 -9.38
CA SER A 73 -4.94 -20.03 -9.34
C SER A 73 -3.75 -19.11 -9.66
N ARG A 74 -4.01 -17.92 -10.21
CA ARG A 74 -3.03 -16.87 -10.51
C ARG A 74 -3.01 -15.75 -9.45
N ILE A 75 -3.96 -15.76 -8.52
CA ILE A 75 -4.08 -14.83 -7.41
C ILE A 75 -3.60 -15.52 -6.14
N ALA A 76 -2.62 -14.96 -5.45
CA ALA A 76 -2.26 -15.41 -4.12
C ALA A 76 -2.47 -14.27 -3.13
N ALA A 77 -2.92 -14.62 -1.93
CA ALA A 77 -3.24 -13.62 -0.91
C ALA A 77 -2.65 -13.98 0.45
N ILE A 78 -2.25 -12.94 1.19
CA ILE A 78 -1.92 -13.03 2.60
C ILE A 78 -2.95 -12.17 3.33
N PRO A 79 -3.93 -12.78 4.03
CA PRO A 79 -4.89 -12.05 4.84
C PRO A 79 -4.23 -11.55 6.13
N ASP A 80 -4.84 -10.59 6.81
CA ASP A 80 -4.38 -10.15 8.13
C ASP A 80 -4.48 -11.28 9.17
N ASP A 81 -5.62 -12.01 9.19
CA ASP A 81 -5.81 -13.24 9.97
C ASP A 81 -5.61 -14.46 9.07
N TRP A 82 -4.44 -15.09 9.15
CA TRP A 82 -4.19 -16.34 8.41
C TRP A 82 -4.52 -17.58 9.23
N PHE A 83 -4.98 -18.58 8.51
CA PHE A 83 -5.31 -19.87 9.08
C PHE A 83 -4.34 -20.95 8.63
N TYR A 84 -3.86 -21.72 9.58
CA TYR A 84 -3.10 -22.95 9.33
C TYR A 84 -3.81 -24.13 9.98
N PHE A 85 -3.70 -25.32 9.39
CA PHE A 85 -4.19 -26.52 10.05
C PHE A 85 -3.52 -26.72 11.41
N ALA A 86 -4.30 -27.12 12.41
CA ALA A 86 -3.90 -27.06 13.81
C ALA A 86 -2.58 -27.78 14.15
N GLN A 87 -2.21 -28.83 13.41
CA GLN A 87 -0.98 -29.61 13.63
C GLN A 87 0.04 -29.44 12.50
N ALA A 88 -0.28 -28.65 11.46
CA ALA A 88 0.56 -28.52 10.29
C ALA A 88 1.91 -27.87 10.62
N ASN A 89 2.95 -28.42 10.05
CA ASN A 89 4.24 -27.78 9.90
C ASN A 89 4.34 -27.09 8.54
N ILE A 90 5.47 -26.41 8.27
CA ILE A 90 5.65 -25.67 7.03
C ILE A 90 5.65 -26.61 5.80
N ARG A 91 6.22 -27.80 5.93
CA ARG A 91 6.26 -28.81 4.86
C ARG A 91 4.85 -29.32 4.51
N ASP A 92 3.99 -29.53 5.51
CA ASP A 92 2.60 -29.94 5.27
C ASP A 92 1.85 -28.84 4.51
N MET A 93 2.01 -27.59 4.91
CA MET A 93 1.43 -26.45 4.21
C MET A 93 2.00 -26.26 2.82
N MET A 94 3.30 -26.49 2.61
CA MET A 94 3.92 -26.46 1.29
C MET A 94 3.25 -27.48 0.35
N HIS A 95 3.03 -28.72 0.79
CA HIS A 95 2.32 -29.72 -0.01
C HIS A 95 0.88 -29.31 -0.32
N PHE A 96 0.20 -28.68 0.65
CA PHE A 96 -1.14 -28.14 0.47
C PHE A 96 -1.16 -27.05 -0.61
N TYR A 97 -0.29 -26.03 -0.50
CA TYR A 97 -0.20 -24.94 -1.49
C TYR A 97 0.16 -25.47 -2.88
N LYS A 98 1.12 -26.39 -2.97
CA LYS A 98 1.50 -27.03 -4.23
C LYS A 98 0.35 -27.78 -4.91
N GLY A 99 -0.60 -28.31 -4.14
CA GLY A 99 -1.79 -28.97 -4.66
C GLY A 99 -2.78 -28.02 -5.32
N PHE A 100 -2.83 -26.75 -4.91
CA PHE A 100 -3.77 -25.75 -5.42
C PHE A 100 -3.16 -24.78 -6.42
N TYR A 101 -1.86 -24.53 -6.35
CA TYR A 101 -1.16 -23.59 -7.24
C TYR A 101 -0.31 -24.34 -8.25
N PRO A 102 -0.75 -24.44 -9.52
CA PRO A 102 -0.04 -25.22 -10.54
C PRO A 102 1.38 -24.74 -10.83
N ARG A 103 1.66 -23.45 -10.57
CA ARG A 103 2.97 -22.83 -10.77
C ARG A 103 3.84 -22.79 -9.51
N PHE A 104 3.49 -23.56 -8.46
CA PHE A 104 4.27 -23.60 -7.24
C PHE A 104 5.72 -24.01 -7.50
N SER A 105 6.68 -23.15 -7.16
CA SER A 105 8.10 -23.36 -7.41
C SER A 105 8.81 -23.99 -6.21
N MET A 106 9.24 -25.24 -6.35
CA MET A 106 10.07 -25.90 -5.33
C MET A 106 11.48 -25.31 -5.25
N GLU A 107 12.05 -24.85 -6.39
CA GLU A 107 13.34 -24.14 -6.37
C GLU A 107 13.28 -22.90 -5.50
N ARG A 108 12.23 -22.10 -5.67
CA ARG A 108 12.00 -20.91 -4.86
C ARG A 108 11.74 -21.26 -3.39
N TYR A 109 11.05 -22.35 -3.14
CA TYR A 109 10.81 -22.83 -1.77
C TYR A 109 12.13 -23.10 -1.04
N GLU A 110 13.09 -23.79 -1.67
CA GLU A 110 14.39 -24.06 -1.06
C GLU A 110 15.21 -22.77 -0.88
N LYS A 111 15.19 -21.85 -1.85
CA LYS A 111 15.84 -20.54 -1.71
C LYS A 111 15.29 -19.73 -0.54
N LEU A 112 13.98 -19.64 -0.43
CA LEU A 112 13.31 -18.88 0.64
C LEU A 112 13.45 -19.55 2.01
N LYS A 113 13.64 -20.86 2.05
CA LYS A 113 13.98 -21.59 3.28
C LYS A 113 15.30 -21.08 3.90
N GLU A 114 16.31 -20.83 3.08
CA GLU A 114 17.57 -20.25 3.54
C GLU A 114 17.39 -18.80 4.02
N VAL A 115 16.57 -18.04 3.32
CA VAL A 115 16.29 -16.63 3.62
C VAL A 115 15.56 -16.47 4.96
N PHE A 116 14.48 -17.21 5.18
CA PHE A 116 13.68 -17.12 6.41
C PHE A 116 14.29 -17.91 7.58
N ASN A 117 15.09 -18.92 7.28
CA ASN A 117 15.80 -19.74 8.28
C ASN A 117 14.91 -20.29 9.41
N ILE A 118 13.73 -20.79 9.04
CA ILE A 118 12.77 -21.41 9.96
C ILE A 118 12.77 -22.92 9.72
N ASP A 119 12.85 -23.70 10.80
CA ASP A 119 12.76 -25.17 10.70
C ASP A 119 11.37 -25.60 10.16
N GLU A 120 11.38 -26.13 8.93
CA GLU A 120 10.15 -26.53 8.21
C GLU A 120 9.34 -27.65 8.86
N LYS A 121 9.95 -28.40 9.81
CA LYS A 121 9.30 -29.49 10.55
C LYS A 121 8.58 -28.99 11.81
N ARG A 122 8.84 -27.76 12.22
CA ARG A 122 8.22 -27.19 13.42
C ARG A 122 6.75 -26.85 13.14
N ALA A 123 5.86 -27.22 14.05
CA ALA A 123 4.45 -26.86 13.95
C ALA A 123 4.26 -25.33 13.90
N ILE A 124 3.55 -24.80 12.88
CA ILE A 124 3.45 -23.36 12.62
C ILE A 124 2.83 -22.63 13.81
N ARG A 125 1.83 -23.20 14.47
CA ARG A 125 1.19 -22.62 15.66
C ARG A 125 2.12 -22.39 16.86
N ARG A 126 3.31 -23.04 16.87
CA ARG A 126 4.33 -22.85 17.92
C ARG A 126 5.34 -21.76 17.57
N LEU A 127 5.24 -21.17 16.41
CA LEU A 127 6.04 -20.04 15.98
C LEU A 127 5.46 -18.74 16.56
N SER A 128 6.31 -17.73 16.73
CA SER A 128 5.82 -16.38 17.06
C SER A 128 4.94 -15.84 15.91
N LYS A 129 4.07 -14.86 16.18
CA LYS A 129 3.22 -14.24 15.15
C LYS A 129 4.05 -13.73 13.96
N GLY A 130 5.18 -13.06 14.20
CA GLY A 130 6.09 -12.61 13.15
C GLY A 130 6.64 -13.77 12.32
N MET A 131 7.07 -14.87 12.95
CA MET A 131 7.53 -16.06 12.22
C MET A 131 6.39 -16.73 11.42
N GLN A 132 5.17 -16.74 11.94
CA GLN A 132 4.01 -17.26 11.19
C GLN A 132 3.76 -16.40 9.93
N LYS A 133 3.91 -15.08 10.05
CA LYS A 133 3.81 -14.15 8.92
C LYS A 133 4.91 -14.40 7.88
N GLN A 134 6.14 -14.64 8.32
CA GLN A 134 7.24 -15.06 7.45
C GLN A 134 6.93 -16.36 6.68
N VAL A 135 6.33 -17.35 7.36
CA VAL A 135 5.87 -18.58 6.72
C VAL A 135 4.79 -18.29 5.67
N ALA A 136 3.85 -17.38 5.96
CA ALA A 136 2.83 -16.97 5.00
C ALA A 136 3.49 -16.39 3.73
N PHE A 137 4.46 -15.48 3.88
CA PHE A 137 5.22 -14.94 2.74
C PHE A 137 5.99 -16.04 2.01
N TRP A 138 6.72 -16.89 2.73
CA TRP A 138 7.48 -17.99 2.14
C TRP A 138 6.60 -18.84 1.22
N LEU A 139 5.49 -19.34 1.72
CA LEU A 139 4.60 -20.21 0.94
C LEU A 139 3.90 -19.47 -0.20
N THR A 140 3.41 -18.26 0.05
CA THR A 140 2.67 -17.47 -0.94
C THR A 140 3.55 -17.04 -2.10
N MET A 141 4.80 -16.60 -1.84
CA MET A 141 5.73 -16.23 -2.89
C MET A 141 6.16 -17.44 -3.77
N CYS A 142 6.12 -18.67 -3.20
CA CYS A 142 6.38 -19.88 -3.98
C CYS A 142 5.24 -20.24 -4.94
N CYS A 143 4.03 -19.72 -4.75
CA CYS A 143 2.91 -19.94 -5.67
C CYS A 143 3.13 -19.25 -7.04
N MET A 144 4.13 -18.39 -7.16
CA MET A 144 4.46 -17.64 -8.39
C MET A 144 3.23 -16.91 -8.97
N PRO A 145 2.51 -16.10 -8.15
CA PRO A 145 1.27 -15.47 -8.58
C PRO A 145 1.52 -14.37 -9.62
N ASP A 146 0.50 -14.08 -10.44
CA ASP A 146 0.47 -12.88 -11.27
C ASP A 146 -0.12 -11.69 -10.50
N TYR A 147 -0.98 -11.99 -9.53
CA TYR A 147 -1.63 -11.04 -8.64
C TYR A 147 -1.35 -11.41 -7.19
N LEU A 148 -0.69 -10.52 -6.47
CA LEU A 148 -0.39 -10.68 -5.06
C LEU A 148 -1.24 -9.70 -4.25
N VAL A 149 -2.08 -10.22 -3.36
CA VAL A 149 -3.00 -9.41 -2.55
C VAL A 149 -2.63 -9.56 -1.08
N LEU A 150 -2.29 -8.45 -0.44
CA LEU A 150 -1.71 -8.43 0.90
C LEU A 150 -2.56 -7.55 1.83
N ASP A 151 -3.07 -8.13 2.92
CA ASP A 151 -3.85 -7.40 3.92
C ASP A 151 -2.98 -7.18 5.18
N GLU A 152 -2.58 -5.94 5.45
CA GLU A 152 -1.71 -5.51 6.56
C GLU A 152 -0.44 -6.39 6.69
N PRO A 153 0.34 -6.58 5.59
CA PRO A 153 1.33 -7.65 5.52
C PRO A 153 2.53 -7.48 6.43
N VAL A 154 2.89 -6.26 6.78
CA VAL A 154 4.11 -5.96 7.56
C VAL A 154 3.82 -5.59 9.01
N ASP A 155 2.54 -5.53 9.39
CA ASP A 155 2.18 -5.28 10.77
C ASP A 155 2.75 -6.38 11.70
N GLY A 156 3.35 -5.95 12.82
CA GLY A 156 4.00 -6.85 13.77
C GLY A 156 5.32 -7.50 13.31
N LEU A 157 5.87 -7.12 12.15
CA LEU A 157 7.22 -7.49 11.74
C LEU A 157 8.26 -6.47 12.25
N ASP A 158 9.43 -6.98 12.64
CA ASP A 158 10.57 -6.12 12.92
C ASP A 158 11.09 -5.41 11.65
N PRO A 159 11.83 -4.30 11.76
CA PRO A 159 12.26 -3.50 10.61
C PRO A 159 13.13 -4.27 9.58
N VAL A 160 13.92 -5.26 10.05
CA VAL A 160 14.79 -6.05 9.16
C VAL A 160 13.94 -6.98 8.30
N MET A 161 13.01 -7.69 8.94
CA MET A 161 12.09 -8.60 8.24
C MET A 161 11.14 -7.84 7.31
N ARG A 162 10.67 -6.66 7.71
CA ARG A 162 9.86 -5.78 6.85
C ARG A 162 10.60 -5.45 5.55
N ARG A 163 11.85 -4.98 5.63
CA ARG A 163 12.68 -4.70 4.43
C ARG A 163 12.87 -5.93 3.56
N GLN A 164 13.09 -7.09 4.16
CA GLN A 164 13.31 -8.33 3.43
C GLN A 164 12.06 -8.76 2.65
N VAL A 165 10.89 -8.67 3.28
CA VAL A 165 9.59 -8.94 2.63
C VAL A 165 9.34 -7.99 1.47
N TRP A 166 9.55 -6.68 1.67
CA TRP A 166 9.40 -5.68 0.60
C TRP A 166 10.37 -5.93 -0.55
N SER A 167 11.64 -6.25 -0.26
CA SER A 167 12.63 -6.58 -1.29
C SER A 167 12.23 -7.79 -2.13
N LEU A 168 11.72 -8.86 -1.50
CA LEU A 168 11.23 -10.05 -2.20
C LEU A 168 10.02 -9.71 -3.10
N MET A 169 9.09 -8.93 -2.60
CA MET A 169 7.92 -8.50 -3.37
C MET A 169 8.34 -7.63 -4.56
N MET A 170 9.22 -6.65 -4.35
CA MET A 170 9.71 -5.77 -5.42
C MET A 170 10.50 -6.52 -6.50
N SER A 171 11.25 -7.56 -6.13
CA SER A 171 11.90 -8.45 -7.11
C SER A 171 10.85 -9.14 -8.01
N ASP A 172 9.74 -9.63 -7.45
CA ASP A 172 8.67 -10.22 -8.25
C ASP A 172 7.96 -9.21 -9.15
N VAL A 173 7.79 -7.98 -8.70
CA VAL A 173 7.22 -6.91 -9.51
C VAL A 173 8.15 -6.60 -10.68
N SER A 174 9.45 -6.38 -10.42
CA SER A 174 10.41 -5.98 -11.44
C SER A 174 10.78 -7.10 -12.43
N GLU A 175 10.93 -8.33 -11.97
CA GLU A 175 11.41 -9.45 -12.80
C GLU A 175 10.27 -10.20 -13.51
N ARG A 176 9.08 -10.24 -12.89
CA ARG A 176 7.96 -11.05 -13.36
C ARG A 176 6.73 -10.25 -13.77
N GLY A 177 6.72 -8.94 -13.49
CA GLY A 177 5.56 -8.08 -13.72
C GLY A 177 4.38 -8.43 -12.80
N THR A 178 4.64 -8.98 -11.60
CA THR A 178 3.60 -9.27 -10.61
C THR A 178 2.86 -7.99 -10.23
N THR A 179 1.55 -8.03 -10.26
CA THR A 179 0.69 -6.91 -9.84
C THR A 179 0.35 -7.08 -8.37
N VAL A 180 0.61 -6.06 -7.56
CA VAL A 180 0.43 -6.13 -6.11
C VAL A 180 -0.63 -5.14 -5.65
N LEU A 181 -1.58 -5.61 -4.85
CA LEU A 181 -2.45 -4.79 -4.02
C LEU A 181 -2.07 -5.03 -2.56
N VAL A 182 -1.68 -3.97 -1.86
CA VAL A 182 -1.33 -4.05 -0.44
C VAL A 182 -2.17 -3.08 0.37
N SER A 183 -2.83 -3.56 1.42
CA SER A 183 -3.51 -2.69 2.37
C SER A 183 -2.61 -2.29 3.53
N SER A 184 -2.76 -1.07 4.01
CA SER A 184 -2.18 -0.62 5.27
C SER A 184 -3.05 0.48 5.90
N HIS A 185 -3.02 0.59 7.23
CA HIS A 185 -3.53 1.74 7.95
C HIS A 185 -2.44 2.82 8.15
N ASN A 186 -1.19 2.54 7.75
CA ASN A 186 -0.03 3.41 7.91
C ASN A 186 0.59 3.75 6.55
N LEU A 187 0.49 5.01 6.14
CA LEU A 187 1.04 5.52 4.89
C LEU A 187 2.55 5.37 4.77
N ARG A 188 3.29 5.54 5.87
CA ARG A 188 4.76 5.45 5.90
C ARG A 188 5.27 4.08 5.48
N GLU A 189 4.49 3.03 5.74
CA GLU A 189 4.88 1.67 5.36
C GLU A 189 4.87 1.45 3.85
N LEU A 190 4.07 2.24 3.14
CA LEU A 190 3.84 2.11 1.70
C LEU A 190 4.63 3.11 0.86
N GLU A 191 5.17 4.17 1.48
CA GLU A 191 5.84 5.29 0.81
C GLU A 191 6.98 4.85 -0.11
N ASP A 192 7.78 3.89 0.33
CA ASP A 192 8.97 3.43 -0.39
C ASP A 192 8.67 2.31 -1.42
N VAL A 193 7.44 1.79 -1.46
CA VAL A 193 7.13 0.58 -2.24
C VAL A 193 5.99 0.74 -3.23
N CYS A 194 5.10 1.71 -3.05
CA CYS A 194 3.93 1.87 -3.91
C CYS A 194 4.19 2.81 -5.08
N ASP A 195 3.56 2.50 -6.23
CA ASP A 195 3.47 3.40 -7.40
C ASP A 195 2.15 4.16 -7.42
N HIS A 196 1.11 3.55 -6.85
CA HIS A 196 -0.26 4.06 -6.83
C HIS A 196 -0.83 3.93 -5.43
N VAL A 197 -1.71 4.84 -5.08
CA VAL A 197 -2.39 4.84 -3.78
C VAL A 197 -3.87 5.13 -3.96
N GLY A 198 -4.68 4.36 -3.26
CA GLY A 198 -6.11 4.60 -3.07
C GLY A 198 -6.44 4.73 -1.59
N ILE A 199 -7.19 5.79 -1.24
CA ILE A 199 -7.68 5.95 0.14
C ILE A 199 -9.10 5.49 0.22
N LEU A 200 -9.33 4.57 1.14
CA LEU A 200 -10.65 4.07 1.49
C LEU A 200 -11.08 4.59 2.86
N GLU A 201 -12.28 5.15 2.94
CA GLU A 201 -12.87 5.58 4.19
C GLU A 201 -14.37 5.35 4.20
N HIS A 202 -14.88 4.80 5.31
CA HIS A 202 -16.30 4.47 5.47
C HIS A 202 -16.92 3.76 4.26
N GLY A 203 -16.13 2.89 3.62
CA GLY A 203 -16.54 2.12 2.45
C GLY A 203 -16.53 2.88 1.12
N ASN A 204 -15.99 4.10 1.07
CA ASN A 204 -15.88 4.90 -0.15
C ASN A 204 -14.40 5.15 -0.51
N VAL A 205 -14.12 5.30 -1.79
CA VAL A 205 -12.80 5.78 -2.26
C VAL A 205 -12.80 7.30 -2.21
N LEU A 206 -11.95 7.87 -1.37
CA LEU A 206 -11.77 9.33 -1.26
C LEU A 206 -10.80 9.86 -2.31
N LEU A 207 -9.75 9.12 -2.59
CA LEU A 207 -8.69 9.51 -3.51
C LEU A 207 -8.12 8.27 -4.18
N GLU A 208 -7.80 8.39 -5.47
CA GLU A 208 -7.01 7.43 -6.23
C GLU A 208 -6.04 8.20 -7.14
N ARG A 209 -4.73 8.00 -6.97
CA ARG A 209 -3.68 8.68 -7.74
C ARG A 209 -2.42 7.83 -7.84
N SER A 210 -1.62 8.06 -8.89
CA SER A 210 -0.22 7.62 -8.89
C SER A 210 0.63 8.56 -8.02
N LEU A 211 1.68 8.02 -7.41
CA LEU A 211 2.60 8.83 -6.59
C LEU A 211 3.28 9.93 -7.43
N ALA A 212 3.62 9.63 -8.69
CA ALA A 212 4.16 10.61 -9.61
C ALA A 212 3.23 11.82 -9.79
N GLN A 213 1.92 11.57 -10.02
CA GLN A 213 0.93 12.64 -10.14
C GLN A 213 0.78 13.48 -8.86
N LEU A 214 0.91 12.85 -7.69
CA LEU A 214 0.84 13.56 -6.41
C LEU A 214 2.07 14.44 -6.19
N GLN A 215 3.25 13.94 -6.54
CA GLN A 215 4.52 14.66 -6.41
C GLN A 215 4.66 15.82 -7.42
N ASP A 216 4.12 15.67 -8.63
CA ASP A 216 4.17 16.71 -9.65
C ASP A 216 3.30 17.94 -9.32
N ASN A 217 2.26 17.76 -8.51
CA ASN A 217 1.30 18.82 -8.18
C ASN A 217 1.60 19.56 -6.89
N MET A 218 2.60 19.11 -6.12
CA MET A 218 2.92 19.71 -4.82
C MET A 218 4.43 19.69 -4.60
N VAL A 219 4.94 20.77 -4.00
CA VAL A 219 6.35 20.90 -3.64
C VAL A 219 6.51 21.31 -2.20
N LYS A 220 7.52 20.74 -1.52
CA LYS A 220 8.01 21.16 -0.22
C LYS A 220 9.38 21.80 -0.40
N LEU A 221 9.51 23.04 0.00
CA LEU A 221 10.73 23.81 -0.12
C LEU A 221 11.24 24.22 1.25
N GLN A 222 12.53 24.10 1.46
CA GLN A 222 13.24 24.75 2.56
C GLN A 222 13.86 26.04 2.05
N VAL A 223 13.47 27.15 2.66
CA VAL A 223 13.84 28.50 2.22
C VAL A 223 14.48 29.28 3.37
N VAL A 224 15.58 29.94 3.08
CA VAL A 224 16.17 30.92 3.98
C VAL A 224 16.09 32.29 3.33
N PHE A 225 15.31 33.16 3.90
CA PHE A 225 15.21 34.55 3.44
C PHE A 225 16.36 35.42 3.99
N PRO A 226 16.68 36.56 3.34
CA PRO A 226 17.67 37.52 3.84
C PRO A 226 17.34 38.04 5.23
N ASP A 227 18.36 38.56 5.94
CA ASP A 227 18.20 39.13 7.27
C ASP A 227 17.18 40.29 7.25
N GLY A 228 16.23 40.25 8.18
CA GLY A 228 15.11 41.18 8.27
C GLY A 228 13.77 40.62 7.80
N THR A 229 13.76 39.53 7.06
CA THR A 229 12.52 38.83 6.64
C THR A 229 12.23 37.73 7.64
N THR A 230 11.36 37.99 8.60
CA THR A 230 10.99 37.03 9.65
C THR A 230 9.74 36.21 9.34
N GLU A 231 8.94 36.68 8.38
CA GLU A 231 7.67 36.07 7.99
C GLU A 231 7.68 35.73 6.52
N VAL A 232 6.91 34.69 6.17
CA VAL A 232 6.70 34.29 4.78
C VAL A 232 5.86 35.37 4.10
N PRO A 233 6.26 35.87 2.90
CA PRO A 233 5.48 36.86 2.17
C PRO A 233 4.03 36.40 1.94
N ALA A 234 3.06 37.22 2.34
CA ALA A 234 1.63 36.88 2.27
C ALA A 234 1.10 36.64 0.84
N GLU A 235 1.85 37.11 -0.15
CA GLU A 235 1.52 36.96 -1.57
C GLU A 235 1.86 35.57 -2.13
N LEU A 236 2.65 34.75 -1.40
CA LEU A 236 3.01 33.42 -1.81
C LEU A 236 1.82 32.46 -1.60
N PRO A 237 1.46 31.63 -2.61
CA PRO A 237 0.37 30.68 -2.49
C PRO A 237 0.80 29.43 -1.69
N VAL A 238 1.09 29.64 -0.41
CA VAL A 238 1.57 28.62 0.49
C VAL A 238 0.39 27.89 1.14
N LEU A 239 0.33 26.57 1.02
CA LEU A 239 -0.66 25.75 1.72
C LEU A 239 -0.33 25.62 3.19
N HIS A 240 0.97 25.46 3.48
CA HIS A 240 1.48 25.36 4.85
C HIS A 240 2.87 25.99 4.95
N ALA A 241 3.12 26.69 6.06
CA ALA A 241 4.41 27.23 6.40
C ALA A 241 4.78 26.86 7.84
N SER A 242 5.99 26.36 8.02
CA SER A 242 6.58 26.15 9.34
C SER A 242 7.98 26.74 9.37
N ARG A 243 8.51 27.00 10.58
CA ARG A 243 9.84 27.59 10.74
C ARG A 243 10.63 26.92 11.85
N ILE A 244 11.87 26.56 11.53
CA ILE A 244 12.84 26.08 12.51
C ILE A 244 14.10 26.95 12.40
N GLY A 245 14.34 27.78 13.40
CA GLY A 245 15.44 28.75 13.36
C GLY A 245 15.29 29.76 12.22
N ARG A 246 16.19 29.72 11.21
CA ARG A 246 16.15 30.59 10.01
C ARG A 246 15.54 29.89 8.79
N ILE A 247 15.28 28.61 8.88
CA ILE A 247 14.74 27.80 7.76
C ILE A 247 13.22 27.85 7.81
N HIS A 248 12.61 28.32 6.74
CA HIS A 248 11.17 28.22 6.49
C HIS A 248 10.91 26.98 5.64
N THR A 249 10.04 26.11 6.08
CA THR A 249 9.53 25.00 5.27
C THR A 249 8.19 25.40 4.69
N LEU A 250 8.11 25.49 3.36
CA LEU A 250 6.92 25.90 2.62
C LEU A 250 6.38 24.72 1.82
N ILE A 251 5.08 24.49 1.90
CA ILE A 251 4.38 23.52 1.03
C ILE A 251 3.46 24.31 0.11
N MET A 252 3.60 24.08 -1.20
CA MET A 252 2.91 24.84 -2.23
C MET A 252 2.28 23.88 -3.25
N ARG A 253 1.11 24.24 -3.79
CA ARG A 253 0.41 23.46 -4.83
C ARG A 253 0.86 23.92 -6.22
N MET A 254 2.07 23.55 -6.58
CA MET A 254 2.70 23.79 -7.88
C MET A 254 3.93 22.89 -8.03
N ASN A 255 4.51 22.83 -9.22
CA ASN A 255 5.76 22.09 -9.41
C ASN A 255 6.97 22.86 -8.82
N ALA A 256 8.08 22.14 -8.65
CA ALA A 256 9.28 22.66 -8.00
C ALA A 256 9.93 23.84 -8.76
N ASP A 257 9.90 23.80 -10.10
CA ASP A 257 10.50 24.85 -10.94
C ASP A 257 9.71 26.16 -10.83
N GLU A 258 8.39 26.09 -10.91
CA GLU A 258 7.49 27.23 -10.75
C GLU A 258 7.62 27.87 -9.36
N ALA A 259 7.65 27.03 -8.32
CA ALA A 259 7.78 27.49 -6.94
C ALA A 259 9.14 28.16 -6.71
N THR A 260 10.22 27.58 -7.23
CA THR A 260 11.58 28.13 -7.14
C THR A 260 11.65 29.47 -7.87
N ALA A 261 11.11 29.56 -9.09
CA ALA A 261 11.07 30.80 -9.87
C ALA A 261 10.28 31.91 -9.14
N LEU A 262 9.19 31.55 -8.48
CA LEU A 262 8.38 32.49 -7.70
C LEU A 262 9.16 33.01 -6.49
N LEU A 263 9.88 32.15 -5.77
CA LEU A 263 10.68 32.50 -4.60
C LEU A 263 11.90 33.36 -4.94
N GLN A 264 12.47 33.24 -6.14
CA GLN A 264 13.62 34.07 -6.58
C GLN A 264 13.32 35.58 -6.53
N LYS A 265 12.05 36.00 -6.66
CA LYS A 265 11.63 37.40 -6.53
C LYS A 265 11.96 38.00 -5.16
N TYR A 266 12.09 37.16 -4.14
CA TYR A 266 12.38 37.57 -2.75
C TYR A 266 13.86 37.41 -2.39
N SER A 267 14.73 37.13 -3.38
CA SER A 267 16.19 37.00 -3.23
C SER A 267 16.58 36.05 -2.06
N PRO A 268 16.06 34.84 -1.98
CA PRO A 268 16.36 33.95 -0.87
C PRO A 268 17.86 33.56 -0.87
N LEU A 269 18.40 33.35 0.33
CA LEU A 269 19.79 32.90 0.52
C LEU A 269 19.92 31.40 0.21
N LEU A 270 18.86 30.64 0.38
CA LEU A 270 18.78 29.23 0.11
C LEU A 270 17.34 28.87 -0.33
N VAL A 271 17.22 28.06 -1.38
CA VAL A 271 16.00 27.36 -1.75
C VAL A 271 16.40 25.93 -2.06
N ASP A 272 15.85 24.99 -1.32
CA ASP A 272 16.09 23.54 -1.51
C ASP A 272 14.77 22.79 -1.55
N ALA A 273 14.60 21.91 -2.57
CA ALA A 273 13.43 21.09 -2.70
C ALA A 273 13.61 19.78 -1.89
N VAL A 274 12.70 19.55 -0.98
CA VAL A 274 12.70 18.37 -0.10
C VAL A 274 11.54 17.46 -0.50
N PRO A 275 11.74 16.14 -0.57
CA PRO A 275 10.64 15.22 -0.85
C PRO A 275 9.48 15.41 0.14
N LEU A 276 8.26 15.43 -0.41
CA LEU A 276 7.04 15.35 0.39
C LEU A 276 6.82 13.90 0.81
N THR A 277 6.50 13.69 2.07
CA THR A 277 6.03 12.39 2.52
C THR A 277 4.60 12.13 2.04
N LEU A 278 4.23 10.86 1.90
CA LEU A 278 2.84 10.51 1.58
C LEU A 278 1.86 11.11 2.57
N GLU A 279 2.19 11.12 3.85
CA GLU A 279 1.35 11.74 4.89
C GLU A 279 1.14 13.23 4.63
N GLU A 280 2.20 13.97 4.32
CA GLU A 280 2.11 15.41 4.00
C GLU A 280 1.24 15.63 2.76
N ILE A 281 1.46 14.86 1.69
CA ILE A 281 0.65 14.94 0.47
C ILE A 281 -0.83 14.74 0.81
N PHE A 282 -1.15 13.74 1.63
CA PHE A 282 -2.53 13.45 2.02
C PHE A 282 -3.17 14.56 2.84
N ILE A 283 -2.44 15.07 3.84
CA ILE A 283 -2.92 16.18 4.68
C ILE A 283 -3.31 17.38 3.81
N TYR A 284 -2.52 17.68 2.79
CA TYR A 284 -2.73 18.88 1.98
C TYR A 284 -3.63 18.66 0.75
N GLU A 285 -3.74 17.45 0.24
CA GLU A 285 -4.74 17.11 -0.79
C GLU A 285 -6.16 17.02 -0.20
N LEU A 286 -6.32 16.40 0.96
CA LEU A 286 -7.61 16.23 1.62
C LEU A 286 -7.96 17.36 2.60
N GLY A 287 -6.99 18.13 3.05
CA GLY A 287 -7.11 19.17 4.09
C GLY A 287 -7.98 20.38 3.76
N GLY A 288 -8.67 20.37 2.59
CA GLY A 288 -9.79 21.30 2.31
C GLY A 288 -11.14 20.83 2.85
N THR A 289 -11.23 19.60 3.32
CA THR A 289 -12.39 19.03 3.98
C THR A 289 -11.98 18.66 5.40
N ASP A 290 -12.67 19.13 6.42
CA ASP A 290 -12.51 18.96 7.89
C ASP A 290 -11.79 17.67 8.41
N TYR A 291 -10.75 17.23 7.72
CA TYR A 291 -9.91 16.10 8.12
C TYR A 291 -8.97 16.56 9.25
N ALA A 292 -9.46 16.45 10.45
CA ALA A 292 -8.61 16.58 11.61
C ALA A 292 -7.58 15.45 11.56
N VAL A 293 -6.29 15.81 11.42
CA VAL A 293 -5.08 14.97 11.46
C VAL A 293 -5.05 13.96 12.65
N LYS A 294 -6.07 14.00 13.52
CA LYS A 294 -6.15 13.24 14.77
C LYS A 294 -6.33 11.74 14.61
N ASP A 295 -6.85 11.25 13.47
CA ASP A 295 -7.23 9.83 13.34
C ASP A 295 -6.30 9.00 12.43
N ILE A 296 -5.33 9.64 11.76
CA ILE A 296 -4.35 8.94 10.89
C ILE A 296 -2.94 8.86 11.50
N VAL A 297 -2.65 9.64 12.55
CA VAL A 297 -1.28 9.85 13.09
C VAL A 297 -1.11 9.33 14.53
N LEU A 298 -1.92 8.38 15.00
CA LEU A 298 -1.67 7.73 16.30
C LEU A 298 -1.56 6.23 16.17
#